data_2ccc519579346b355207b5bb25a35fa0
#
_entry.id   2ccc519579346b355207b5bb25a35fa0
#
_cell.length_a   1.000
_cell.length_b   1.000
_cell.length_c   1.000
_cell.angle_alpha   90.00
_cell.angle_beta   90.00
_cell.angle_gamma   90.00
#
_symmetry.space_group_name_H-M   'P 1'
#
loop_
_entity.id
_entity.type
_entity.pdbx_description
1 polymer ?
#
loop_
_entity_poly.entity_id
_entity_poly.type
_entity_poly.pdbx_seq_one_letter_code
_entity_poly.pdbx_strand_id
1 'polypeptide(L)'
;NFGYKRQGSYYLGENGDWFLPDMIAGLIKKIQIERQINHIVMVGSSKGGTAALYYSIKMGAEACVIGAPQYFIGDYLSIDKHLPILEGIMGDTSSESIQVLNCVIRDCIQSAPKHKPQVYIHYSPKEHTYPEQIVDMLGDLVQCGYTVVEDSDYDYLDHGEVSKHFPQYLLSVLAKMEEK
;
A
#
# COMPACT_ATOMS: atom_id res chain seq x y z
N ASN A 1 -9.15 4.91 15.34
CA ASN A 1 -8.11 3.92 15.58
C ASN A 1 -8.74 2.55 15.68
N PHE A 2 -8.99 1.95 14.53
CA PHE A 2 -9.44 0.57 14.46
C PHE A 2 -8.32 -0.31 15.02
N GLY A 3 -8.64 -1.19 15.94
CA GLY A 3 -7.66 -2.03 16.57
C GLY A 3 -7.27 -1.55 17.96
N TYR A 4 -8.22 -1.58 18.87
CA TYR A 4 -8.04 -1.38 20.31
C TYR A 4 -6.72 -2.00 20.79
N LYS A 5 -5.76 -1.16 21.24
CA LYS A 5 -4.37 -1.52 21.55
C LYS A 5 -3.54 -2.11 20.39
N ARG A 6 -4.01 -1.99 19.15
CA ARG A 6 -3.35 -2.49 17.95
C ARG A 6 -2.91 -1.33 17.05
N GLN A 7 -1.95 -1.57 16.19
CA GLN A 7 -1.38 -0.53 15.31
C GLN A 7 -2.19 -0.30 14.02
N GLY A 8 -3.52 -0.54 14.08
CA GLY A 8 -4.43 -0.40 12.95
C GLY A 8 -4.69 -1.72 12.22
N SER A 9 -5.41 -1.68 11.08
CA SER A 9 -5.92 -2.84 10.36
C SER A 9 -5.61 -2.81 8.85
N TYR A 10 -4.57 -2.14 8.42
CA TYR A 10 -4.27 -1.92 7.00
C TYR A 10 -5.44 -1.31 6.20
N TYR A 11 -6.41 -0.72 6.90
CA TYR A 11 -7.66 -0.19 6.34
C TYR A 11 -8.54 -1.25 5.65
N LEU A 12 -8.42 -2.52 6.07
CA LEU A 12 -9.19 -3.64 5.52
C LEU A 12 -10.47 -3.90 6.32
N GLY A 13 -10.36 -4.10 7.64
CA GLY A 13 -11.49 -4.41 8.51
C GLY A 13 -11.07 -5.05 9.82
N GLU A 14 -11.98 -5.79 10.43
CA GLU A 14 -11.79 -6.49 11.69
C GLU A 14 -12.46 -7.88 11.65
N ASN A 15 -11.82 -8.87 12.33
CA ASN A 15 -12.37 -10.22 12.53
C ASN A 15 -12.86 -10.90 11.24
N GLY A 16 -12.13 -10.72 10.13
CA GLY A 16 -12.49 -11.27 8.82
C GLY A 16 -13.58 -10.51 8.08
N ASP A 17 -14.16 -9.47 8.67
CA ASP A 17 -15.12 -8.59 7.98
C ASP A 17 -14.42 -7.40 7.34
N TRP A 18 -14.40 -7.37 6.02
CA TRP A 18 -13.64 -6.41 5.20
C TRP A 18 -14.54 -5.28 4.69
N PHE A 19 -15.18 -4.56 5.59
CA PHE A 19 -16.09 -3.46 5.28
C PHE A 19 -15.40 -2.13 4.98
N LEU A 20 -14.19 -1.92 5.52
CA LEU A 20 -13.48 -0.64 5.40
C LEU A 20 -13.14 -0.24 3.96
N PRO A 21 -12.72 -1.16 3.05
CA PRO A 21 -12.42 -0.80 1.68
C PRO A 21 -13.56 -0.09 0.95
N ASP A 22 -14.78 -0.56 1.12
CA ASP A 22 -15.94 0.04 0.46
C ASP A 22 -16.37 1.35 1.14
N MET A 23 -16.30 1.41 2.47
CA MET A 23 -16.59 2.64 3.21
C MET A 23 -15.60 3.77 2.87
N ILE A 24 -14.30 3.47 2.83
CA ILE A 24 -13.26 4.47 2.51
C ILE A 24 -13.39 4.92 1.06
N ALA A 25 -13.54 3.99 0.11
CA ALA A 25 -13.74 4.33 -1.28
C ALA A 25 -15.01 5.17 -1.49
N GLY A 26 -16.10 4.82 -0.81
CA GLY A 26 -17.35 5.59 -0.82
C GLY A 26 -17.19 7.01 -0.27
N LEU A 27 -16.44 7.16 0.84
CA LEU A 27 -16.16 8.47 1.43
C LEU A 27 -15.32 9.33 0.49
N ILE A 28 -14.25 8.80 -0.07
CA ILE A 28 -13.40 9.53 -1.02
C ILE A 28 -14.21 9.95 -2.24
N LYS A 29 -15.01 9.05 -2.82
CA LYS A 29 -15.87 9.34 -3.96
C LYS A 29 -16.90 10.44 -3.65
N LYS A 30 -17.49 10.40 -2.47
CA LYS A 30 -18.40 11.46 -2.01
C LYS A 30 -17.70 12.82 -1.98
N ILE A 31 -16.50 12.88 -1.38
CA ILE A 31 -15.69 14.12 -1.32
C ILE A 31 -15.31 14.60 -2.72
N GLN A 32 -14.91 13.68 -3.62
CA GLN A 32 -14.63 14.02 -5.02
C GLN A 32 -15.80 14.74 -5.69
N ILE A 33 -17.00 14.19 -5.56
CA ILE A 33 -18.21 14.76 -6.16
C ILE A 33 -18.53 16.12 -5.53
N GLU A 34 -18.55 16.20 -4.21
CA GLU A 34 -18.89 17.43 -3.47
C GLU A 34 -17.91 18.58 -3.72
N ARG A 35 -16.63 18.25 -3.94
CA ARG A 35 -15.56 19.22 -4.15
C ARG A 35 -15.14 19.37 -5.61
N GLN A 36 -15.79 18.64 -6.53
CA GLN A 36 -15.47 18.63 -7.97
C GLN A 36 -13.99 18.31 -8.25
N ILE A 37 -13.44 17.33 -7.50
CA ILE A 37 -12.04 16.90 -7.62
C ILE A 37 -11.94 15.93 -8.79
N ASN A 38 -11.10 16.26 -9.78
CA ASN A 38 -10.90 15.43 -10.97
C ASN A 38 -9.66 14.52 -10.87
N HIS A 39 -8.67 14.90 -10.06
CA HIS A 39 -7.39 14.20 -9.93
C HIS A 39 -7.20 13.72 -8.50
N ILE A 40 -6.84 12.45 -8.34
CA ILE A 40 -6.48 11.86 -7.06
C ILE A 40 -5.11 11.24 -7.16
N VAL A 41 -4.26 11.57 -6.19
CA VAL A 41 -2.99 10.91 -5.93
C VAL A 41 -3.03 10.30 -4.52
N MET A 42 -2.80 8.99 -4.42
CA MET A 42 -2.73 8.30 -3.14
C MET A 42 -1.28 8.28 -2.65
N VAL A 43 -1.07 8.55 -1.36
CA VAL A 43 0.27 8.72 -0.81
C VAL A 43 0.43 7.98 0.50
N GLY A 44 1.58 7.32 0.69
CA GLY A 44 1.88 6.67 1.95
C GLY A 44 3.19 5.91 1.97
N SER A 45 3.70 5.61 3.16
CA SER A 45 4.87 4.75 3.34
C SER A 45 4.55 3.58 4.27
N SER A 46 5.31 2.47 4.15
CA SER A 46 5.10 1.25 4.92
C SER A 46 3.64 0.78 4.80
N LYS A 47 2.95 0.51 5.89
CA LYS A 47 1.51 0.21 5.92
C LYS A 47 0.67 1.24 5.14
N GLY A 48 1.01 2.52 5.24
CA GLY A 48 0.35 3.58 4.46
C GLY A 48 0.64 3.48 2.97
N GLY A 49 1.82 3.01 2.57
CA GLY A 49 2.18 2.73 1.18
C GLY A 49 1.37 1.57 0.60
N THR A 50 1.20 0.50 1.38
CA THR A 50 0.33 -0.64 1.02
C THR A 50 -1.11 -0.19 0.79
N ALA A 51 -1.66 0.62 1.72
CA ALA A 51 -3.00 1.16 1.58
C ALA A 51 -3.11 2.11 0.37
N ALA A 52 -2.13 2.99 0.16
CA ALA A 52 -2.12 3.91 -0.98
C ALA A 52 -2.14 3.15 -2.32
N LEU A 53 -1.34 2.08 -2.46
CA LEU A 53 -1.36 1.22 -3.66
C LEU A 53 -2.73 0.56 -3.83
N TYR A 54 -3.24 -0.09 -2.80
CA TYR A 54 -4.54 -0.77 -2.84
C TYR A 54 -5.67 0.16 -3.26
N TYR A 55 -5.80 1.32 -2.60
CA TYR A 55 -6.89 2.26 -2.89
C TYR A 55 -6.70 2.99 -4.22
N SER A 56 -5.47 3.24 -4.66
CA SER A 56 -5.24 3.83 -5.98
C SER A 56 -5.75 2.94 -7.11
N ILE A 57 -5.51 1.64 -7.00
CA ILE A 57 -5.99 0.65 -7.96
C ILE A 57 -7.52 0.49 -7.86
N LYS A 58 -8.03 0.29 -6.64
CA LYS A 58 -9.49 0.10 -6.39
C LYS A 58 -10.33 1.26 -6.90
N MET A 59 -9.82 2.48 -6.80
CA MET A 59 -10.56 3.69 -7.16
C MET A 59 -10.21 4.25 -8.55
N GLY A 60 -9.20 3.71 -9.22
CA GLY A 60 -8.71 4.24 -10.48
C GLY A 60 -8.11 5.64 -10.32
N ALA A 61 -7.31 5.85 -9.27
CA ALA A 61 -6.59 7.09 -9.06
C ALA A 61 -5.59 7.35 -10.19
N GLU A 62 -5.20 8.60 -10.40
CA GLU A 62 -4.22 8.97 -11.43
C GLU A 62 -2.84 8.39 -11.13
N ALA A 63 -2.43 8.46 -9.86
CA ALA A 63 -1.15 7.96 -9.41
C ALA A 63 -1.17 7.54 -7.94
N CYS A 64 -0.13 6.79 -7.54
CA CYS A 64 0.24 6.65 -6.14
C CYS A 64 1.73 6.90 -5.94
N VAL A 65 2.07 7.50 -4.80
CA VAL A 65 3.46 7.73 -4.37
C VAL A 65 3.67 6.97 -3.07
N ILE A 66 4.46 5.91 -3.13
CA ILE A 66 4.58 4.94 -2.02
C ILE A 66 6.02 4.73 -1.60
N GLY A 67 6.23 4.49 -0.31
CA GLY A 67 7.55 4.18 0.27
C GLY A 67 7.55 2.84 0.96
N ALA A 68 8.41 1.91 0.54
CA ALA A 68 8.63 0.58 1.12
C ALA A 68 7.33 -0.10 1.63
N PRO A 69 6.34 -0.33 0.76
CA PRO A 69 5.07 -0.97 1.15
C PRO A 69 5.26 -2.44 1.48
N GLN A 70 4.31 -3.03 2.22
CA GLN A 70 4.22 -4.48 2.40
C GLN A 70 3.33 -5.06 1.28
N TYR A 71 3.85 -6.07 0.60
CA TYR A 71 3.14 -6.81 -0.45
C TYR A 71 2.47 -8.06 0.13
N PHE A 72 3.24 -8.90 0.83
CA PHE A 72 2.75 -10.06 1.56
C PHE A 72 2.40 -9.65 3.00
N ILE A 73 1.21 -9.06 3.16
CA ILE A 73 0.76 -8.51 4.46
C ILE A 73 0.72 -9.59 5.54
N GLY A 74 0.27 -10.81 5.18
CA GLY A 74 0.18 -11.92 6.11
C GLY A 74 1.52 -12.34 6.67
N ASP A 75 2.53 -12.53 5.82
CA ASP A 75 3.89 -12.90 6.23
C ASP A 75 4.51 -11.78 7.08
N TYR A 76 4.36 -10.53 6.67
CA TYR A 76 4.85 -9.39 7.44
C TYR A 76 4.22 -9.32 8.84
N LEU A 77 2.95 -9.70 8.98
CA LEU A 77 2.23 -9.68 10.25
C LEU A 77 2.37 -10.97 11.07
N SER A 78 2.98 -12.03 10.53
CA SER A 78 3.14 -13.30 11.22
C SER A 78 4.23 -13.31 12.29
N ILE A 79 5.08 -12.26 12.37
CA ILE A 79 6.08 -12.14 13.42
C ILE A 79 5.45 -11.71 14.76
N ASP A 80 5.98 -12.20 15.88
CA ASP A 80 5.41 -12.06 17.22
C ASP A 80 4.92 -10.65 17.56
N LYS A 81 5.71 -9.64 17.26
CA LYS A 81 5.35 -8.23 17.56
C LYS A 81 4.14 -7.71 16.75
N HIS A 82 3.80 -8.34 15.64
CA HIS A 82 2.71 -7.93 14.74
C HIS A 82 1.49 -8.85 14.81
N LEU A 83 1.59 -10.04 15.42
CA LEU A 83 0.48 -10.99 15.56
C LEU A 83 -0.84 -10.36 16.04
N PRO A 84 -0.83 -9.40 17.01
CA PRO A 84 -2.08 -8.75 17.42
C PRO A 84 -2.77 -7.96 16.29
N ILE A 85 -2.02 -7.53 15.27
CA ILE A 85 -2.59 -6.84 14.10
C ILE A 85 -3.25 -7.87 13.18
N LEU A 86 -2.55 -8.98 12.91
CA LEU A 86 -3.06 -10.11 12.12
C LEU A 86 -4.37 -10.64 12.72
N GLU A 87 -4.34 -10.99 14.02
CA GLU A 87 -5.52 -11.44 14.76
C GLU A 87 -6.67 -10.42 14.70
N GLY A 88 -6.33 -9.12 14.79
CA GLY A 88 -7.33 -8.06 14.71
C GLY A 88 -8.03 -7.96 13.38
N ILE A 89 -7.30 -8.15 12.28
CA ILE A 89 -7.85 -8.09 10.94
C ILE A 89 -8.66 -9.35 10.63
N MET A 90 -8.11 -10.54 10.96
CA MET A 90 -8.64 -11.82 10.52
C MET A 90 -9.50 -12.53 11.57
N GLY A 91 -9.37 -12.16 12.85
CA GLY A 91 -10.02 -12.88 13.97
C GLY A 91 -9.19 -14.03 14.50
N ASP A 92 -8.16 -14.46 13.80
CA ASP A 92 -7.21 -15.51 14.18
C ASP A 92 -5.82 -15.29 13.55
N THR A 93 -4.89 -16.23 13.80
CA THR A 93 -3.52 -16.20 13.26
C THR A 93 -3.19 -17.49 12.50
N SER A 94 -4.20 -18.14 11.91
CA SER A 94 -4.05 -19.38 11.15
C SER A 94 -3.24 -19.19 9.87
N SER A 95 -2.72 -20.28 9.32
CA SER A 95 -2.04 -20.28 8.02
C SER A 95 -2.96 -19.80 6.91
N GLU A 96 -4.24 -20.11 7.00
CA GLU A 96 -5.27 -19.70 6.05
C GLU A 96 -5.45 -18.18 6.08
N SER A 97 -5.52 -17.57 7.26
CA SER A 97 -5.61 -16.13 7.45
C SER A 97 -4.38 -15.40 6.91
N ILE A 98 -3.17 -15.94 7.12
CA ILE A 98 -1.93 -15.43 6.55
C ILE A 98 -2.00 -15.44 5.01
N GLN A 99 -2.40 -16.56 4.41
CA GLN A 99 -2.49 -16.69 2.96
C GLN A 99 -3.52 -15.74 2.35
N VAL A 100 -4.67 -15.56 2.99
CA VAL A 100 -5.69 -14.59 2.55
C VAL A 100 -5.09 -13.18 2.50
N LEU A 101 -4.38 -12.75 3.55
CA LEU A 101 -3.75 -11.44 3.59
C LEU A 101 -2.61 -11.29 2.57
N ASN A 102 -1.86 -12.35 2.27
CA ASN A 102 -0.82 -12.34 1.26
C ASN A 102 -1.37 -12.16 -0.16
N CYS A 103 -2.63 -12.52 -0.40
CA CYS A 103 -3.26 -12.35 -1.71
C CYS A 103 -3.84 -10.95 -1.94
N VAL A 104 -4.09 -10.15 -0.89
CA VAL A 104 -4.83 -8.87 -0.99
C VAL A 104 -4.26 -7.93 -2.05
N ILE A 105 -2.96 -7.65 -1.99
CA ILE A 105 -2.34 -6.71 -2.92
C ILE A 105 -2.12 -7.35 -4.28
N ARG A 106 -1.75 -8.63 -4.32
CA ARG A 106 -1.62 -9.39 -5.56
C ARG A 106 -2.92 -9.39 -6.35
N ASP A 107 -4.02 -9.79 -5.74
CA ASP A 107 -5.33 -9.86 -6.38
C ASP A 107 -5.79 -8.48 -6.86
N CYS A 108 -5.49 -7.43 -6.07
CA CYS A 108 -5.78 -6.06 -6.43
C CYS A 108 -5.01 -5.64 -7.70
N ILE A 109 -3.71 -5.92 -7.78
CA ILE A 109 -2.88 -5.63 -8.96
C ILE A 109 -3.38 -6.41 -10.19
N GLN A 110 -3.71 -7.70 -10.00
CA GLN A 110 -4.17 -8.59 -11.07
C GLN A 110 -5.62 -8.35 -11.50
N SER A 111 -6.40 -7.58 -10.76
CA SER A 111 -7.79 -7.26 -11.09
C SER A 111 -7.96 -6.50 -12.41
N ALA A 112 -6.85 -6.06 -13.02
CA ALA A 112 -6.76 -5.38 -14.32
C ALA A 112 -7.80 -4.26 -14.48
N PRO A 113 -7.75 -3.21 -13.65
CA PRO A 113 -8.69 -2.10 -13.75
C PRO A 113 -8.56 -1.40 -15.11
N LYS A 114 -9.64 -0.76 -15.59
CA LYS A 114 -9.64 0.00 -16.84
C LYS A 114 -8.62 1.14 -16.82
N HIS A 115 -8.43 1.75 -15.67
CA HIS A 115 -7.45 2.80 -15.43
C HIS A 115 -6.45 2.32 -14.38
N LYS A 116 -5.19 2.25 -14.77
CA LYS A 116 -4.09 1.85 -13.89
C LYS A 116 -3.37 3.10 -13.41
N PRO A 117 -3.24 3.29 -12.08
CA PRO A 117 -2.47 4.41 -11.55
C PRO A 117 -1.01 4.32 -12.00
N GLN A 118 -0.36 5.46 -12.21
CA GLN A 118 1.10 5.51 -12.27
C GLN A 118 1.65 5.30 -10.86
N VAL A 119 2.58 4.34 -10.71
CA VAL A 119 3.17 3.98 -9.42
C VAL A 119 4.55 4.61 -9.29
N TYR A 120 4.70 5.50 -8.33
CA TYR A 120 5.98 6.07 -7.91
C TYR A 120 6.39 5.40 -6.61
N ILE A 121 7.52 4.71 -6.60
CA ILE A 121 7.94 3.93 -5.45
C ILE A 121 9.35 4.27 -4.98
N HIS A 122 9.49 4.54 -3.68
CA HIS A 122 10.74 4.73 -2.97
C HIS A 122 11.07 3.52 -2.10
N TYR A 123 12.29 3.02 -2.17
CA TYR A 123 12.79 1.93 -1.33
C TYR A 123 14.32 1.88 -1.31
N SER A 124 14.91 1.11 -0.39
CA SER A 124 16.32 0.74 -0.44
C SER A 124 16.48 -0.74 -0.80
N PRO A 125 17.28 -1.09 -1.81
CA PRO A 125 17.57 -2.49 -2.11
C PRO A 125 18.33 -3.24 -1.01
N LYS A 126 18.89 -2.51 -0.03
CA LYS A 126 19.62 -3.07 1.12
C LYS A 126 18.74 -3.26 2.36
N GLU A 127 17.51 -2.75 2.34
CA GLU A 127 16.56 -2.98 3.42
C GLU A 127 16.13 -4.44 3.44
N HIS A 128 16.01 -5.04 4.64
CA HIS A 128 15.66 -6.45 4.81
C HIS A 128 14.30 -6.83 4.19
N THR A 129 13.35 -5.91 4.12
CA THR A 129 12.04 -6.17 3.51
C THR A 129 12.06 -6.12 1.97
N TYR A 130 13.14 -5.63 1.35
CA TYR A 130 13.22 -5.53 -0.11
C TYR A 130 13.02 -6.87 -0.82
N PRO A 131 13.81 -7.93 -0.54
CA PRO A 131 13.62 -9.22 -1.19
C PRO A 131 12.28 -9.90 -0.85
N GLU A 132 11.74 -9.60 0.35
CA GLU A 132 10.53 -10.26 0.85
C GLU A 132 9.24 -9.59 0.39
N GLN A 133 9.27 -8.28 0.08
CA GLN A 133 8.07 -7.48 -0.16
C GLN A 133 8.08 -6.74 -1.49
N ILE A 134 9.22 -6.21 -1.91
CA ILE A 134 9.28 -5.27 -3.04
C ILE A 134 9.50 -5.99 -4.37
N VAL A 135 10.36 -7.01 -4.41
CA VAL A 135 10.77 -7.67 -5.65
C VAL A 135 9.56 -8.27 -6.38
N ASP A 136 8.77 -9.09 -5.69
CA ASP A 136 7.59 -9.75 -6.29
C ASP A 136 6.50 -8.74 -6.66
N MET A 137 6.30 -7.71 -5.82
CA MET A 137 5.34 -6.64 -6.11
C MET A 137 5.69 -5.89 -7.40
N LEU A 138 6.95 -5.52 -7.59
CA LEU A 138 7.42 -4.86 -8.81
C LEU A 138 7.23 -5.77 -10.03
N GLY A 139 7.54 -7.06 -9.88
CA GLY A 139 7.32 -8.06 -10.92
C GLY A 139 5.86 -8.12 -11.37
N ASP A 140 4.93 -8.23 -10.42
CA ASP A 140 3.49 -8.29 -10.70
C ASP A 140 2.96 -6.98 -11.30
N LEU A 141 3.41 -5.82 -10.80
CA LEU A 141 3.03 -4.51 -11.36
C LEU A 141 3.44 -4.41 -12.84
N VAL A 142 4.69 -4.73 -13.15
CA VAL A 142 5.22 -4.67 -14.54
C VAL A 142 4.51 -5.70 -15.43
N GLN A 143 4.33 -6.94 -14.96
CA GLN A 143 3.64 -7.99 -15.70
C GLN A 143 2.19 -7.62 -16.00
N CYS A 144 1.53 -6.97 -15.05
CA CYS A 144 0.16 -6.47 -15.23
C CYS A 144 0.08 -5.14 -16.01
N GLY A 145 1.21 -4.59 -16.48
CA GLY A 145 1.27 -3.41 -17.34
C GLY A 145 1.00 -2.09 -16.63
N TYR A 146 1.41 -1.96 -15.36
CA TYR A 146 1.46 -0.69 -14.66
C TYR A 146 2.73 0.09 -15.07
N THR A 147 2.63 1.40 -15.10
CA THR A 147 3.82 2.27 -15.23
C THR A 147 4.41 2.48 -13.86
N VAL A 148 5.65 2.02 -13.65
CA VAL A 148 6.37 2.13 -12.38
C VAL A 148 7.56 3.06 -12.54
N VAL A 149 7.72 4.00 -11.62
CA VAL A 149 8.87 4.90 -11.51
C VAL A 149 9.54 4.64 -10.17
N GLU A 150 10.74 4.11 -10.21
CA GLU A 150 11.48 3.67 -9.04
C GLU A 150 12.46 4.72 -8.56
N ASP A 151 12.54 4.91 -7.24
CA ASP A 151 13.54 5.69 -6.50
C ASP A 151 14.25 4.74 -5.53
N SER A 152 15.30 4.08 -6.02
CA SER A 152 15.99 2.97 -5.35
C SER A 152 17.49 3.20 -5.12
N ASP A 153 17.98 4.41 -5.34
CA ASP A 153 19.40 4.75 -5.15
C ASP A 153 19.72 5.09 -3.68
N TYR A 154 19.36 4.13 -2.79
CA TYR A 154 19.56 4.25 -1.34
C TYR A 154 20.20 2.99 -0.78
N ASP A 155 20.85 3.12 0.38
CA ASP A 155 21.56 2.04 1.02
C ASP A 155 21.25 1.86 2.51
N TYR A 156 20.13 2.41 2.99
CA TYR A 156 19.69 2.17 4.36
C TYR A 156 19.22 0.72 4.56
N LEU A 157 19.46 0.21 5.78
CA LEU A 157 19.18 -1.18 6.16
C LEU A 157 17.90 -1.34 6.98
N ASP A 158 17.53 -0.30 7.72
CA ASP A 158 16.40 -0.32 8.66
C ASP A 158 15.15 0.26 8.00
N HIS A 159 14.03 -0.49 8.08
CA HIS A 159 12.73 -0.05 7.55
C HIS A 159 12.28 1.31 8.09
N GLY A 160 12.63 1.65 9.34
CA GLY A 160 12.29 2.95 9.93
C GLY A 160 12.91 4.14 9.22
N GLU A 161 13.99 3.94 8.47
CA GLU A 161 14.68 5.01 7.73
C GLU A 161 13.88 5.52 6.53
N VAL A 162 12.92 4.74 6.02
CA VAL A 162 11.94 5.21 5.02
C VAL A 162 11.34 6.56 5.43
N SER A 163 11.04 6.74 6.72
CA SER A 163 10.47 7.98 7.23
C SER A 163 11.37 9.22 7.06
N LYS A 164 12.68 9.02 6.88
CA LYS A 164 13.65 10.11 6.67
C LYS A 164 13.78 10.50 5.20
N HIS A 165 13.65 9.54 4.28
CA HIS A 165 13.92 9.72 2.84
C HIS A 165 12.63 9.93 2.03
N PHE A 166 11.59 9.18 2.30
CA PHE A 166 10.32 9.24 1.58
C PHE A 166 9.69 10.64 1.48
N PRO A 167 9.71 11.52 2.51
CA PRO A 167 9.09 12.84 2.39
C PRO A 167 9.72 13.72 1.31
N GLN A 168 11.03 13.66 1.12
CA GLN A 168 11.71 14.42 0.07
C GLN A 168 11.36 13.88 -1.32
N TYR A 169 11.36 12.56 -1.46
CA TYR A 169 10.91 11.92 -2.70
C TYR A 169 9.48 12.31 -3.05
N LEU A 170 8.55 12.18 -2.10
CA LEU A 170 7.16 12.57 -2.28
C LEU A 170 7.04 14.01 -2.81
N LEU A 171 7.69 14.97 -2.16
CA LEU A 171 7.63 16.37 -2.59
C LEU A 171 8.20 16.56 -4.01
N SER A 172 9.28 15.85 -4.35
CA SER A 172 9.86 15.91 -5.71
C SER A 172 8.91 15.37 -6.78
N VAL A 173 8.15 14.31 -6.47
CA VAL A 173 7.17 13.73 -7.39
C VAL A 173 5.98 14.67 -7.56
N LEU A 174 5.43 15.20 -6.46
CA LEU A 174 4.29 16.12 -6.52
C LEU A 174 4.62 17.39 -7.32
N ALA A 175 5.80 17.98 -7.10
CA ALA A 175 6.26 19.14 -7.88
C ALA A 175 6.31 18.85 -9.39
N LYS A 176 6.83 17.68 -9.79
CA LYS A 176 6.84 17.26 -11.21
C LYS A 176 5.45 17.00 -11.80
N MET A 177 4.47 16.66 -10.96
CA MET A 177 3.09 16.49 -11.41
C MET A 177 2.37 17.83 -11.65
N GLU A 178 2.71 18.87 -10.88
CA GLU A 178 2.14 20.21 -11.03
C GLU A 178 2.64 20.95 -12.29
N GLU A 179 3.80 20.56 -12.81
CA GLU A 179 4.39 21.15 -14.03
C GLU A 179 3.80 20.62 -15.34
N LYS A 180 2.96 19.59 -15.28
CA LYS A 180 2.30 18.97 -16.45
C LYS A 180 0.89 19.50 -16.67
#